data_32da1853b4673733ab818c851c305ff2
#
_entry.id   32da1853b4673733ab818c851c305ff2
#
_cell.length_a   1.000
_cell.length_b   1.000
_cell.length_c   1.000
_cell.angle_alpha   90.00
_cell.angle_beta   90.00
_cell.angle_gamma   90.00
#
_symmetry.space_group_name_H-M   'P 1'
#
loop_
_entity.id
_entity.type
_entity.pdbx_description
1 polymer ?
#
loop_
_entity_poly.entity_id
_entity_poly.type
_entity_poly.pdbx_seq_one_letter_code
_entity_poly.pdbx_strand_id
1 'polypeptide(L)'
;MKAGFLCLVLCAAVAPSAHAQMTWTDKAFVNITGGAQAGSHTVATSATFDLYDEQGTLSSSQKVGSGGLFDLSGGYKVRKNLAAGIGYSWSGSKADASITALVPHPIFTDQPRNVSGSVADLKHTENTIHLFAAWMVPVTDKIDVGISAGPSIFIVSQDLPTALTVTEPGPTVNQITTDKSSKTTVGINIGFDVAYMLNKRWGVGGLARYTWGSVDLKNASDKLTVGGFQIGAGLRLRLQ
;
A
#
# COMPACT_ATOMS: atom_id res chain seq x y z
N MET A 1 -27.55 12.94 -1.87
CA MET A 1 -28.05 11.80 -2.66
C MET A 1 -27.99 12.05 -4.18
N LYS A 2 -26.88 12.54 -4.76
CA LYS A 2 -26.77 12.75 -6.23
C LYS A 2 -25.49 12.18 -6.87
N ALA A 3 -24.59 11.56 -6.11
CA ALA A 3 -23.34 10.96 -6.64
C ALA A 3 -23.47 9.47 -7.05
N GLY A 4 -24.50 8.77 -6.62
CA GLY A 4 -24.69 7.34 -6.92
C GLY A 4 -25.22 7.04 -8.33
N PHE A 5 -25.77 8.02 -9.02
CA PHE A 5 -26.40 7.82 -10.33
C PHE A 5 -25.41 7.90 -11.51
N LEU A 6 -24.26 8.54 -11.30
CA LEU A 6 -23.28 8.72 -12.38
C LEU A 6 -22.43 7.47 -12.64
N CYS A 7 -22.21 6.63 -11.63
CA CYS A 7 -21.47 5.37 -11.79
C CYS A 7 -22.26 4.28 -12.54
N LEU A 8 -23.58 4.29 -12.44
CA LEU A 8 -24.43 3.27 -13.09
C LEU A 8 -24.58 3.49 -14.60
N VAL A 9 -24.49 4.73 -15.06
CA VAL A 9 -24.64 5.10 -16.48
C VAL A 9 -23.37 4.78 -17.28
N LEU A 10 -22.18 4.80 -16.65
CA LEU A 10 -20.93 4.45 -17.35
C LEU A 10 -20.78 2.94 -17.60
N CYS A 11 -21.43 2.08 -16.82
CA CYS A 11 -21.43 0.63 -17.04
C CYS A 11 -22.37 0.17 -18.15
N ALA A 12 -23.36 0.96 -18.53
CA ALA A 12 -24.36 0.58 -19.55
C ALA A 12 -23.92 0.90 -20.99
N ALA A 13 -22.87 1.71 -21.18
CA ALA A 13 -22.40 2.14 -22.51
C ALA A 13 -21.42 1.16 -23.17
N VAL A 14 -21.02 0.08 -22.49
CA VAL A 14 -20.17 -0.98 -23.06
C VAL A 14 -20.98 -2.27 -23.16
N ALA A 15 -22.12 -2.24 -23.85
CA ALA A 15 -22.71 -3.47 -24.38
C ALA A 15 -21.88 -3.83 -25.64
N PRO A 16 -21.00 -4.83 -25.61
CA PRO A 16 -20.36 -5.30 -26.83
C PRO A 16 -21.48 -5.86 -27.72
N SER A 17 -21.67 -5.27 -28.88
CA SER A 17 -22.25 -6.01 -30.02
C SER A 17 -21.58 -7.40 -30.00
N ALA A 18 -22.37 -8.46 -30.12
CA ALA A 18 -21.94 -9.85 -30.07
C ALA A 18 -21.02 -10.20 -31.26
N HIS A 19 -19.85 -9.58 -31.30
CA HIS A 19 -18.71 -10.08 -32.05
C HIS A 19 -18.19 -11.30 -31.29
N ALA A 20 -17.95 -12.39 -32.01
CA ALA A 20 -17.38 -13.61 -31.47
C ALA A 20 -16.21 -13.24 -30.55
N GLN A 21 -16.39 -13.46 -29.26
CA GLN A 21 -15.42 -13.06 -28.25
C GLN A 21 -14.08 -13.73 -28.58
N MET A 22 -13.09 -12.94 -29.00
CA MET A 22 -11.78 -13.47 -29.35
C MET A 22 -11.24 -14.25 -28.18
N THR A 23 -10.72 -15.44 -28.43
CA THR A 23 -10.11 -16.25 -27.38
C THR A 23 -8.67 -15.80 -27.21
N TRP A 24 -8.29 -15.50 -25.99
CA TRP A 24 -6.91 -15.23 -25.65
C TRP A 24 -6.03 -16.46 -25.93
N THR A 25 -4.99 -16.30 -26.76
CA THR A 25 -4.22 -17.42 -27.34
C THR A 25 -2.94 -17.73 -26.56
N ASP A 26 -2.36 -16.74 -25.85
CA ASP A 26 -1.13 -16.93 -25.12
C ASP A 26 -1.28 -17.91 -23.96
N LYS A 27 -0.22 -18.65 -23.64
CA LYS A 27 -0.20 -19.61 -22.52
C LYS A 27 0.09 -18.97 -21.21
N ALA A 28 0.99 -17.98 -21.19
CA ALA A 28 1.38 -17.30 -19.98
C ALA A 28 1.74 -15.84 -20.25
N PHE A 29 1.81 -15.05 -19.19
CA PHE A 29 2.25 -13.67 -19.25
C PHE A 29 3.14 -13.31 -18.06
N VAL A 30 4.00 -12.29 -18.26
CA VAL A 30 4.75 -11.61 -17.22
C VAL A 30 4.62 -10.11 -17.42
N ASN A 31 4.31 -9.40 -16.37
CA ASN A 31 4.17 -7.95 -16.37
C ASN A 31 5.16 -7.34 -15.37
N ILE A 32 5.87 -6.30 -15.78
CA ILE A 32 6.75 -5.49 -14.93
C ILE A 32 6.21 -4.07 -14.98
N THR A 33 5.87 -3.50 -13.84
CA THR A 33 5.20 -2.19 -13.75
C THR A 33 5.90 -1.31 -12.72
N GLY A 34 6.14 -0.07 -13.08
CA GLY A 34 6.54 1.01 -12.18
C GLY A 34 5.41 2.03 -12.08
N GLY A 35 5.21 2.63 -10.91
CA GLY A 35 4.11 3.55 -10.72
C GLY A 35 4.03 4.15 -9.33
N ALA A 36 2.81 4.41 -8.88
CA ALA A 36 2.52 4.94 -7.56
C ALA A 36 1.37 4.18 -6.89
N GLN A 37 1.45 4.10 -5.58
CA GLN A 37 0.35 3.69 -4.71
C GLN A 37 -0.22 4.93 -4.04
N ALA A 38 -1.49 5.18 -4.26
CA ALA A 38 -2.24 6.23 -3.59
C ALA A 38 -2.96 5.62 -2.38
N GLY A 39 -2.70 6.20 -1.24
CA GLY A 39 -3.35 5.87 0.03
C GLY A 39 -3.12 7.03 0.98
N SER A 40 -4.02 7.24 1.89
CA SER A 40 -3.82 8.19 2.98
C SER A 40 -4.45 7.61 4.22
N HIS A 41 -3.62 7.28 5.19
CA HIS A 41 -4.07 6.85 6.50
C HIS A 41 -3.19 7.48 7.58
N THR A 42 -3.76 7.65 8.75
CA THR A 42 -3.03 8.19 9.90
C THR A 42 -2.63 7.05 10.80
N VAL A 43 -1.35 6.98 11.13
CA VAL A 43 -0.81 6.08 12.14
C VAL A 43 -0.68 6.85 13.42
N ALA A 44 -1.55 6.57 14.39
CA ALA A 44 -1.43 7.09 15.75
C ALA A 44 -0.79 6.02 16.63
N THR A 45 0.22 6.42 17.40
CA THR A 45 0.89 5.52 18.34
C THR A 45 0.98 6.11 19.71
N SER A 46 1.02 5.24 20.72
CA SER A 46 1.31 5.60 22.10
C SER A 46 2.35 4.65 22.65
N ALA A 47 3.38 5.20 23.26
CA ALA A 47 4.46 4.46 23.91
C ALA A 47 4.74 5.05 25.29
N THR A 48 5.24 4.22 26.19
CA THR A 48 5.81 4.68 27.48
C THR A 48 7.31 4.54 27.42
N PHE A 49 8.01 5.45 28.07
CA PHE A 49 9.47 5.45 28.20
C PHE A 49 9.86 5.86 29.63
N ASP A 50 11.00 5.39 30.09
CA ASP A 50 11.49 5.71 31.43
C ASP A 50 12.47 6.90 31.35
N LEU A 51 12.26 7.90 32.20
CA LEU A 51 13.12 9.05 32.33
C LEU A 51 13.07 9.55 33.80
N TYR A 52 14.23 9.79 34.42
CA TYR A 52 14.35 10.23 35.81
C TYR A 52 13.67 9.28 36.81
N ASP A 53 13.77 7.97 36.58
CA ASP A 53 13.13 6.90 37.38
C ASP A 53 11.60 6.96 37.41
N GLU A 54 10.98 7.73 36.52
CA GLU A 54 9.53 7.82 36.33
C GLU A 54 9.11 7.48 34.90
N GLN A 55 7.86 7.09 34.71
CA GLN A 55 7.30 6.79 33.41
C GLN A 55 6.78 8.05 32.70
N GLY A 56 7.34 8.33 31.52
CA GLY A 56 6.80 9.28 30.56
C GLY A 56 5.90 8.61 29.53
N THR A 57 5.05 9.39 28.88
CA THR A 57 4.22 8.93 27.76
C THR A 57 4.57 9.71 26.51
N LEU A 58 4.61 9.01 25.37
CA LEU A 58 4.87 9.56 24.06
C LEU A 58 3.69 9.20 23.14
N SER A 59 3.04 10.21 22.59
CA SER A 59 2.01 10.05 21.57
C SER A 59 2.54 10.59 20.25
N SER A 60 2.33 9.86 19.16
CA SER A 60 2.69 10.34 17.83
C SER A 60 1.53 10.19 16.84
N SER A 61 1.53 11.06 15.85
CA SER A 61 0.58 11.02 14.74
C SER A 61 1.32 11.26 13.43
N GLN A 62 1.29 10.26 12.55
CA GLN A 62 1.93 10.29 11.25
C GLN A 62 0.88 10.08 10.17
N LYS A 63 0.82 10.98 9.18
CA LYS A 63 -0.01 10.81 8.00
C LYS A 63 0.80 10.16 6.89
N VAL A 64 0.60 8.85 6.70
CA VAL A 64 1.20 8.12 5.59
C VAL A 64 0.46 8.49 4.30
N GLY A 65 1.20 8.98 3.32
CA GLY A 65 0.70 9.42 2.03
C GLY A 65 1.05 8.44 0.90
N SER A 66 0.82 8.91 -0.33
CA SER A 66 1.17 8.18 -1.55
C SER A 66 2.66 7.89 -1.62
N GLY A 67 3.01 6.77 -2.24
CA GLY A 67 4.39 6.32 -2.39
C GLY A 67 4.69 5.73 -3.76
N GLY A 68 5.97 5.46 -4.03
CA GLY A 68 6.40 4.75 -5.22
C GLY A 68 5.91 3.30 -5.21
N LEU A 69 5.66 2.75 -6.39
CA LEU A 69 5.23 1.36 -6.61
C LEU A 69 6.16 0.67 -7.61
N PHE A 70 6.57 -0.53 -7.28
CA PHE A 70 7.12 -1.52 -8.21
C PHE A 70 6.26 -2.77 -8.15
N ASP A 71 5.88 -3.33 -9.30
CA ASP A 71 5.08 -4.56 -9.40
C ASP A 71 5.68 -5.50 -10.44
N LEU A 72 5.76 -6.75 -10.06
CA LEU A 72 6.11 -7.88 -10.91
C LEU A 72 5.03 -8.93 -10.78
N SER A 73 4.33 -9.23 -11.86
CA SER A 73 3.26 -10.22 -11.85
C SER A 73 3.34 -11.15 -13.06
N GLY A 74 2.82 -12.35 -12.89
CA GLY A 74 2.76 -13.34 -13.94
C GLY A 74 1.63 -14.31 -13.73
N GLY A 75 1.16 -14.90 -14.84
CA GLY A 75 0.08 -15.86 -14.79
C GLY A 75 0.13 -16.86 -15.93
N TYR A 76 -0.56 -17.96 -15.72
CA TYR A 76 -0.69 -19.05 -16.67
C TYR A 76 -2.16 -19.27 -17.02
N LYS A 77 -2.44 -19.50 -18.30
CA LYS A 77 -3.77 -19.77 -18.82
C LYS A 77 -4.27 -21.13 -18.31
N VAL A 78 -5.37 -21.08 -17.58
CA VAL A 78 -6.02 -22.29 -17.07
C VAL A 78 -7.09 -22.78 -18.06
N ARG A 79 -7.90 -21.88 -18.59
CA ARG A 79 -8.98 -22.22 -19.52
C ARG A 79 -9.40 -21.00 -20.34
N LYS A 80 -9.56 -21.18 -21.68
CA LYS A 80 -9.99 -20.10 -22.59
C LYS A 80 -9.34 -18.76 -22.24
N ASN A 81 -10.11 -17.83 -21.70
CA ASN A 81 -9.72 -16.48 -21.33
C ASN A 81 -9.37 -16.34 -19.83
N LEU A 82 -9.39 -17.45 -19.09
CA LEU A 82 -9.10 -17.47 -17.65
C LEU A 82 -7.66 -17.88 -17.41
N ALA A 83 -6.94 -17.05 -16.65
CA ALA A 83 -5.60 -17.32 -16.14
C ALA A 83 -5.57 -17.29 -14.60
N ALA A 84 -4.67 -18.04 -14.01
CA ALA A 84 -4.30 -17.93 -12.60
C ALA A 84 -2.89 -17.39 -12.51
N GLY A 85 -2.62 -16.54 -11.53
CA GLY A 85 -1.33 -15.87 -11.43
C GLY A 85 -0.92 -15.53 -10.01
N ILE A 86 0.35 -15.11 -9.94
CA ILE A 86 0.98 -14.58 -8.75
C ILE A 86 1.65 -13.26 -9.09
N GLY A 87 1.64 -12.33 -8.14
CA GLY A 87 2.34 -11.06 -8.26
C GLY A 87 3.05 -10.71 -6.97
N TYR A 88 4.08 -9.89 -7.10
CA TYR A 88 4.76 -9.23 -6.00
C TYR A 88 4.74 -7.74 -6.25
N SER A 89 4.31 -6.96 -5.27
CA SER A 89 4.44 -5.52 -5.30
C SER A 89 5.20 -5.00 -4.08
N TRP A 90 6.01 -4.00 -4.33
CA TRP A 90 6.67 -3.20 -3.32
C TRP A 90 6.16 -1.77 -3.43
N SER A 91 5.76 -1.20 -2.30
CA SER A 91 5.47 0.23 -2.21
C SER A 91 6.16 0.84 -1.00
N GLY A 92 6.56 2.09 -1.11
CA GLY A 92 7.26 2.79 -0.05
C GLY A 92 6.99 4.27 -0.07
N SER A 93 6.80 4.84 1.13
CA SER A 93 6.65 6.27 1.35
C SER A 93 7.41 6.70 2.59
N LYS A 94 7.61 8.01 2.73
CA LYS A 94 8.14 8.66 3.92
C LYS A 94 7.17 9.75 4.34
N ALA A 95 7.03 9.95 5.64
CA ALA A 95 6.22 11.02 6.18
C ALA A 95 6.74 11.47 7.53
N ASP A 96 6.50 12.74 7.84
CA ASP A 96 6.83 13.30 9.14
C ASP A 96 5.74 12.96 10.15
N ALA A 97 6.13 12.75 11.41
CA ALA A 97 5.20 12.59 12.51
C ALA A 97 5.29 13.76 13.48
N SER A 98 4.14 14.23 13.91
CA SER A 98 4.03 15.11 15.08
C SER A 98 4.04 14.26 16.34
N ILE A 99 4.78 14.70 17.34
CA ILE A 99 4.85 14.05 18.64
C ILE A 99 4.42 14.99 19.76
N THR A 100 3.79 14.41 20.76
CA THR A 100 3.51 15.06 22.04
C THR A 100 3.87 14.10 23.15
N ALA A 101 4.63 14.54 24.12
CA ALA A 101 5.06 13.72 25.24
C ALA A 101 4.77 14.39 26.59
N LEU A 102 4.41 13.57 27.55
CA LEU A 102 4.41 13.90 28.97
C LEU A 102 5.73 13.39 29.55
N VAL A 103 6.61 14.32 29.86
CA VAL A 103 7.98 14.05 30.35
C VAL A 103 8.02 14.25 31.84
N PRO A 104 8.53 13.30 32.64
CA PRO A 104 8.72 13.47 34.07
C PRO A 104 9.58 14.67 34.39
N HIS A 105 9.39 15.25 35.58
CA HIS A 105 10.22 16.36 36.06
C HIS A 105 11.46 15.82 36.78
N PRO A 106 12.68 16.38 36.54
CA PRO A 106 13.90 15.83 37.08
C PRO A 106 14.05 15.95 38.63
N ILE A 107 13.19 16.78 39.25
CA ILE A 107 13.32 17.08 40.70
C ILE A 107 12.00 16.80 41.43
N PHE A 108 10.85 17.06 40.81
CA PHE A 108 9.53 16.93 41.42
C PHE A 108 8.83 15.70 40.87
N THR A 109 8.53 14.74 41.71
CA THR A 109 7.77 13.55 41.36
C THR A 109 6.31 13.90 41.06
N ASP A 110 5.67 13.14 40.17
CA ASP A 110 4.27 13.29 39.78
C ASP A 110 3.90 14.66 39.17
N GLN A 111 4.89 15.37 38.59
CA GLN A 111 4.67 16.65 37.89
C GLN A 111 5.15 16.56 36.42
N PRO A 112 4.44 15.83 35.55
CA PRO A 112 4.86 15.69 34.16
C PRO A 112 4.70 17.02 33.41
N ARG A 113 5.61 17.24 32.47
CA ARG A 113 5.67 18.45 31.62
C ARG A 113 5.34 18.07 30.17
N ASN A 114 4.54 18.90 29.51
CA ASN A 114 4.24 18.72 28.09
C ASN A 114 5.41 19.17 27.21
N VAL A 115 5.82 18.30 26.30
CA VAL A 115 6.82 18.59 25.29
C VAL A 115 6.26 18.18 23.93
N SER A 116 6.47 19.03 22.93
CA SER A 116 6.06 18.75 21.56
C SER A 116 7.23 18.84 20.61
N GLY A 117 7.20 18.04 19.56
CA GLY A 117 8.23 18.02 18.54
C GLY A 117 7.74 17.35 17.27
N SER A 118 8.66 17.14 16.34
CA SER A 118 8.42 16.37 15.14
C SER A 118 9.61 15.50 14.80
N VAL A 119 9.35 14.38 14.15
CA VAL A 119 10.37 13.52 13.56
C VAL A 119 10.10 13.39 12.09
N ALA A 120 11.14 13.63 11.29
CA ALA A 120 11.04 13.61 9.83
C ALA A 120 11.35 12.22 9.27
N ASP A 121 10.92 12.00 8.03
CA ASP A 121 11.34 10.88 7.19
C ASP A 121 11.04 9.48 7.75
N LEU A 122 10.03 9.31 8.59
CA LEU A 122 9.60 7.97 9.04
C LEU A 122 9.14 7.14 7.84
N LYS A 123 9.76 5.98 7.69
CA LYS A 123 9.52 5.09 6.55
C LYS A 123 8.29 4.22 6.78
N HIS A 124 7.47 4.14 5.74
CA HIS A 124 6.42 3.16 5.58
C HIS A 124 6.70 2.31 4.35
N THR A 125 6.67 0.99 4.48
CA THR A 125 6.94 0.07 3.36
C THR A 125 5.95 -1.08 3.40
N GLU A 126 5.37 -1.38 2.25
CA GLU A 126 4.50 -2.54 2.05
C GLU A 126 5.12 -3.45 0.99
N ASN A 127 5.36 -4.71 1.35
CA ASN A 127 5.67 -5.80 0.43
C ASN A 127 4.44 -6.68 0.35
N THR A 128 3.91 -6.88 -0.84
CA THR A 128 2.65 -7.60 -1.00
C THR A 128 2.79 -8.72 -2.01
N ILE A 129 2.36 -9.91 -1.63
CA ILE A 129 2.21 -11.05 -2.54
C ILE A 129 0.74 -11.16 -2.90
N HIS A 130 0.44 -11.10 -4.19
CA HIS A 130 -0.90 -11.22 -4.75
C HIS A 130 -1.08 -12.62 -5.37
N LEU A 131 -2.11 -13.32 -4.97
CA LEU A 131 -2.63 -14.46 -5.74
C LEU A 131 -3.88 -13.96 -6.46
N PHE A 132 -4.05 -14.33 -7.73
CA PHE A 132 -5.20 -13.83 -8.47
C PHE A 132 -5.67 -14.78 -9.57
N ALA A 133 -6.97 -14.74 -9.84
CA ALA A 133 -7.55 -15.19 -11.08
C ALA A 133 -7.72 -13.97 -11.99
N ALA A 134 -7.39 -14.11 -13.28
CA ALA A 134 -7.50 -13.04 -14.25
C ALA A 134 -8.35 -13.48 -15.44
N TRP A 135 -9.30 -12.65 -15.83
CA TRP A 135 -10.06 -12.80 -17.06
C TRP A 135 -9.44 -11.93 -18.14
N MET A 136 -8.90 -12.58 -19.18
CA MET A 136 -8.20 -11.91 -20.28
C MET A 136 -9.16 -11.73 -21.44
N VAL A 137 -9.31 -10.48 -21.89
CA VAL A 137 -10.20 -10.10 -22.99
C VAL A 137 -9.37 -9.49 -24.11
N PRO A 138 -9.06 -10.21 -25.17
CA PRO A 138 -8.50 -9.62 -26.38
C PRO A 138 -9.52 -8.68 -27.01
N VAL A 139 -9.17 -7.40 -27.12
CA VAL A 139 -10.03 -6.36 -27.72
C VAL A 139 -9.71 -6.20 -29.21
N THR A 140 -8.43 -6.31 -29.54
CA THR A 140 -7.91 -6.34 -30.91
C THR A 140 -6.74 -7.31 -30.98
N ASP A 141 -6.16 -7.52 -32.17
CA ASP A 141 -4.94 -8.33 -32.34
C ASP A 141 -3.73 -7.81 -31.55
N LYS A 142 -3.79 -6.55 -31.09
CA LYS A 142 -2.69 -5.89 -30.36
C LYS A 142 -3.05 -5.43 -28.96
N ILE A 143 -4.33 -5.43 -28.59
CA ILE A 143 -4.80 -4.89 -27.30
C ILE A 143 -5.50 -5.99 -26.53
N ASP A 144 -4.96 -6.29 -25.37
CA ASP A 144 -5.55 -7.15 -24.36
C ASP A 144 -5.97 -6.34 -23.14
N VAL A 145 -7.10 -6.71 -22.56
CA VAL A 145 -7.58 -6.20 -21.28
C VAL A 145 -7.69 -7.36 -20.30
N GLY A 146 -7.15 -7.20 -19.13
CA GLY A 146 -7.22 -8.17 -18.03
C GLY A 146 -7.97 -7.60 -16.84
N ILE A 147 -8.91 -8.37 -16.30
CA ILE A 147 -9.55 -8.06 -15.01
C ILE A 147 -9.13 -9.17 -14.04
N SER A 148 -8.60 -8.81 -12.90
CA SER A 148 -8.07 -9.77 -11.92
C SER A 148 -8.62 -9.52 -10.54
N ALA A 149 -8.77 -10.59 -9.76
CA ALA A 149 -9.13 -10.50 -8.34
C ALA A 149 -8.57 -11.69 -7.57
N GLY A 150 -8.30 -11.48 -6.27
CA GLY A 150 -7.85 -12.55 -5.39
C GLY A 150 -7.36 -12.09 -4.03
N PRO A 151 -6.87 -13.02 -3.21
CA PRO A 151 -6.25 -12.70 -1.92
C PRO A 151 -4.86 -12.07 -2.08
N SER A 152 -4.46 -11.33 -1.06
CA SER A 152 -3.13 -10.73 -0.95
C SER A 152 -2.57 -10.94 0.45
N ILE A 153 -1.26 -11.14 0.53
CA ILE A 153 -0.52 -11.22 1.79
C ILE A 153 0.37 -9.97 1.86
N PHE A 154 0.11 -9.12 2.85
CA PHE A 154 0.87 -7.89 3.09
C PHE A 154 1.90 -8.12 4.18
N ILE A 155 3.14 -7.71 3.94
CA ILE A 155 4.22 -7.59 4.91
C ILE A 155 4.50 -6.10 5.05
N VAL A 156 4.00 -5.51 6.12
CA VAL A 156 4.06 -4.08 6.38
C VAL A 156 5.16 -3.79 7.35
N SER A 157 5.96 -2.78 7.06
CA SER A 157 7.02 -2.27 7.95
C SER A 157 6.85 -0.78 8.13
N GLN A 158 6.86 -0.33 9.39
CA GLN A 158 6.63 1.04 9.79
C GLN A 158 7.66 1.45 10.85
N ASP A 159 8.28 2.61 10.66
CA ASP A 159 9.11 3.23 11.68
C ASP A 159 8.21 4.00 12.65
N LEU A 160 8.31 3.70 13.95
CA LEU A 160 7.49 4.26 15.02
C LEU A 160 8.36 4.94 16.08
N PRO A 161 8.05 6.17 16.52
CA PRO A 161 8.71 6.78 17.68
C PRO A 161 8.40 5.99 18.95
N THR A 162 9.43 5.65 19.72
CA THR A 162 9.31 4.82 20.93
C THR A 162 9.82 5.49 22.20
N ALA A 163 10.77 6.42 22.09
CA ALA A 163 11.28 7.17 23.22
C ALA A 163 11.81 8.52 22.78
N LEU A 164 12.02 9.42 23.74
CA LEU A 164 12.67 10.70 23.51
C LEU A 164 13.57 11.08 24.69
N THR A 165 14.53 11.95 24.39
CA THR A 165 15.33 12.65 25.41
C THR A 165 15.06 14.15 25.31
N VAL A 166 15.21 14.84 26.44
CA VAL A 166 14.98 16.28 26.53
C VAL A 166 16.22 17.00 27.04
N THR A 167 16.34 18.27 26.70
CA THR A 167 17.36 19.18 27.24
C THR A 167 16.71 20.06 28.31
N GLU A 168 17.33 20.13 29.47
CA GLU A 168 16.91 20.97 30.64
C GLU A 168 17.65 22.33 30.65
N PRO A 169 17.10 23.37 31.34
CA PRO A 169 15.99 23.35 32.31
C PRO A 169 14.58 23.57 31.67
N GLY A 170 14.44 24.05 30.45
CA GLY A 170 13.19 24.15 29.73
C GLY A 170 13.08 22.93 28.80
N PRO A 171 12.18 21.94 29.06
CA PRO A 171 12.22 20.67 28.33
C PRO A 171 11.97 20.90 26.85
N THR A 172 13.00 20.72 26.05
CA THR A 172 12.95 20.69 24.59
C THR A 172 13.38 19.32 24.09
N VAL A 173 12.74 18.82 23.06
CA VAL A 173 13.11 17.54 22.45
C VAL A 173 14.54 17.63 21.92
N ASN A 174 15.42 16.77 22.42
CA ASN A 174 16.80 16.66 21.95
C ASN A 174 16.94 15.56 20.91
N GLN A 175 16.46 14.36 21.23
CA GLN A 175 16.53 13.20 20.35
C GLN A 175 15.27 12.35 20.47
N ILE A 176 14.82 11.78 19.33
CA ILE A 176 13.72 10.84 19.26
C ILE A 176 14.27 9.50 18.81
N THR A 177 14.01 8.46 19.58
CA THR A 177 14.32 7.08 19.21
C THR A 177 13.18 6.49 18.42
N THR A 178 13.49 5.83 17.31
CA THR A 178 12.50 5.18 16.44
C THR A 178 12.83 3.70 16.31
N ASP A 179 11.82 2.87 16.41
CA ASP A 179 11.92 1.42 16.19
C ASP A 179 11.08 0.99 15.01
N LYS A 180 11.61 -0.01 14.28
CA LYS A 180 10.90 -0.60 13.16
C LYS A 180 9.94 -1.68 13.64
N SER A 181 8.64 -1.49 13.38
CA SER A 181 7.61 -2.50 13.60
C SER A 181 7.24 -3.16 12.27
N SER A 182 7.22 -4.49 12.24
CA SER A 182 6.84 -5.26 11.04
C SER A 182 5.78 -6.28 11.39
N LYS A 183 4.76 -6.38 10.52
CA LYS A 183 3.64 -7.32 10.69
C LYS A 183 3.17 -7.83 9.34
N THR A 184 2.65 -9.05 9.36
CA THR A 184 2.02 -9.69 8.20
C THR A 184 0.51 -9.75 8.39
N THR A 185 -0.23 -9.45 7.33
CA THR A 185 -1.69 -9.57 7.30
C THR A 185 -2.18 -10.06 5.96
N VAL A 186 -3.42 -10.52 5.93
CA VAL A 186 -4.10 -10.98 4.71
C VAL A 186 -5.14 -9.94 4.31
N GLY A 187 -5.30 -9.77 3.01
CA GLY A 187 -6.28 -8.89 2.41
C GLY A 187 -6.71 -9.37 1.04
N ILE A 188 -7.23 -8.46 0.25
CA ILE A 188 -7.75 -8.73 -1.10
C ILE A 188 -7.17 -7.74 -2.10
N ASN A 189 -7.20 -8.13 -3.37
CA ASN A 189 -6.90 -7.27 -4.51
C ASN A 189 -7.95 -7.42 -5.60
N ILE A 190 -8.18 -6.33 -6.32
CA ILE A 190 -8.90 -6.29 -7.58
C ILE A 190 -8.12 -5.40 -8.54
N GLY A 191 -7.88 -5.87 -9.76
CA GLY A 191 -7.02 -5.18 -10.71
C GLY A 191 -7.59 -5.17 -12.12
N PHE A 192 -7.15 -4.16 -12.87
CA PHE A 192 -7.40 -3.97 -14.27
C PHE A 192 -6.06 -3.71 -14.96
N ASP A 193 -5.79 -4.42 -16.03
CA ASP A 193 -4.56 -4.30 -16.81
C ASP A 193 -4.91 -4.12 -18.28
N VAL A 194 -4.22 -3.20 -18.94
CA VAL A 194 -4.31 -3.01 -20.40
C VAL A 194 -2.94 -3.23 -20.98
N ALA A 195 -2.84 -4.10 -21.97
CA ALA A 195 -1.61 -4.38 -22.69
C ALA A 195 -1.75 -4.00 -24.17
N TYR A 196 -0.79 -3.24 -24.68
CA TYR A 196 -0.62 -2.99 -26.11
C TYR A 196 0.62 -3.75 -26.61
N MET A 197 0.41 -4.74 -27.45
CA MET A 197 1.45 -5.61 -27.96
C MET A 197 2.16 -4.98 -29.17
N LEU A 198 3.45 -4.70 -29.02
CA LEU A 198 4.32 -4.18 -30.10
C LEU A 198 4.66 -5.30 -31.10
N ASN A 199 4.81 -6.50 -30.61
CA ASN A 199 5.02 -7.71 -31.39
C ASN A 199 4.37 -8.91 -30.66
N LYS A 200 4.57 -10.13 -31.18
CA LYS A 200 3.97 -11.36 -30.60
C LYS A 200 4.37 -11.65 -29.14
N ARG A 201 5.44 -11.07 -28.63
CA ARG A 201 5.97 -11.35 -27.29
C ARG A 201 6.01 -10.15 -26.37
N TRP A 202 6.37 -8.98 -26.90
CA TRP A 202 6.63 -7.77 -26.10
C TRP A 202 5.58 -6.72 -26.35
N GLY A 203 5.17 -6.09 -25.29
CA GLY A 203 4.24 -4.96 -25.30
C GLY A 203 4.52 -4.00 -24.15
N VAL A 204 3.74 -2.95 -24.12
CA VAL A 204 3.66 -1.97 -23.03
C VAL A 204 2.25 -1.96 -22.49
N GLY A 205 2.09 -1.54 -21.27
CA GLY A 205 0.74 -1.54 -20.70
C GLY A 205 0.63 -0.75 -19.41
N GLY A 206 -0.61 -0.65 -18.93
CA GLY A 206 -0.97 0.03 -17.71
C GLY A 206 -1.68 -0.89 -16.73
N LEU A 207 -1.41 -0.70 -15.45
CA LEU A 207 -2.05 -1.39 -14.33
C LEU A 207 -2.83 -0.37 -13.51
N ALA A 208 -4.07 -0.70 -13.18
CA ALA A 208 -4.84 -0.06 -12.11
C ALA A 208 -5.31 -1.16 -11.17
N ARG A 209 -4.94 -1.10 -9.90
CA ARG A 209 -5.30 -2.12 -8.89
C ARG A 209 -5.71 -1.44 -7.60
N TYR A 210 -6.73 -1.96 -6.96
CA TYR A 210 -7.07 -1.63 -5.59
C TYR A 210 -6.75 -2.81 -4.69
N THR A 211 -6.02 -2.54 -3.62
CA THR A 211 -5.66 -3.53 -2.61
C THR A 211 -6.15 -3.07 -1.25
N TRP A 212 -6.60 -3.99 -0.44
CA TRP A 212 -7.12 -3.66 0.88
C TRP A 212 -6.79 -4.76 1.89
N GLY A 213 -6.28 -4.34 3.04
CA GLY A 213 -6.02 -5.17 4.20
C GLY A 213 -6.04 -4.34 5.48
N SER A 214 -5.95 -5.01 6.62
CA SER A 214 -5.89 -4.37 7.93
C SER A 214 -4.85 -5.07 8.78
N VAL A 215 -3.96 -4.30 9.42
CA VAL A 215 -2.88 -4.80 10.25
C VAL A 215 -2.91 -4.14 11.62
N ASP A 216 -2.60 -4.93 12.64
CA ASP A 216 -2.45 -4.47 14.02
C ASP A 216 -0.95 -4.36 14.34
N LEU A 217 -0.44 -3.13 14.37
CA LEU A 217 0.95 -2.85 14.68
C LEU A 217 1.14 -2.71 16.20
N LYS A 218 2.29 -3.15 16.69
CA LYS A 218 2.65 -2.95 18.10
C LYS A 218 2.71 -1.45 18.40
N ASN A 219 2.11 -1.02 19.52
CA ASN A 219 2.01 0.38 19.97
C ASN A 219 1.14 1.29 19.08
N ALA A 220 0.46 0.79 18.07
CA ALA A 220 -0.57 1.56 17.36
C ALA A 220 -1.87 1.59 18.16
N SER A 221 -2.51 2.74 18.22
CA SER A 221 -3.78 2.90 18.95
C SER A 221 -4.95 2.22 18.23
N ASP A 222 -4.85 2.11 16.90
CA ASP A 222 -5.89 1.54 16.05
C ASP A 222 -5.30 0.60 15.00
N LYS A 223 -6.14 -0.24 14.41
CA LYS A 223 -5.76 -1.06 13.26
C LYS A 223 -5.43 -0.19 12.07
N LEU A 224 -4.26 -0.39 11.50
CA LEU A 224 -3.80 0.30 10.31
C LEU A 224 -4.43 -0.35 9.06
N THR A 225 -5.09 0.46 8.24
CA THR A 225 -5.49 0.05 6.89
C THR A 225 -4.26 0.08 5.98
N VAL A 226 -4.01 -0.99 5.24
CA VAL A 226 -2.88 -1.15 4.33
C VAL A 226 -3.37 -1.41 2.91
N GLY A 227 -2.51 -1.12 1.93
CA GLY A 227 -2.88 -1.12 0.53
C GLY A 227 -3.34 0.25 0.05
N GLY A 228 -4.27 0.25 -0.92
CA GLY A 228 -4.78 1.46 -1.55
C GLY A 228 -4.91 1.29 -3.05
N PHE A 229 -5.07 2.41 -3.75
CA PHE A 229 -5.14 2.43 -5.19
C PHE A 229 -3.74 2.47 -5.80
N GLN A 230 -3.42 1.50 -6.62
CA GLN A 230 -2.15 1.36 -7.34
C GLN A 230 -2.38 1.67 -8.82
N ILE A 231 -1.54 2.51 -9.38
CA ILE A 231 -1.53 2.83 -10.80
C ILE A 231 -0.09 2.84 -11.32
N GLY A 232 0.10 2.27 -12.50
CA GLY A 232 1.44 2.24 -13.08
C GLY A 232 1.44 1.84 -14.55
N ALA A 233 2.60 1.94 -15.15
CA ALA A 233 2.85 1.54 -16.52
C ALA A 233 4.14 0.72 -16.60
N GLY A 234 4.26 -0.11 -17.64
CA GLY A 234 5.44 -0.95 -17.78
C GLY A 234 5.38 -1.93 -18.92
N LEU A 235 6.26 -2.91 -18.85
CA LEU A 235 6.44 -3.92 -19.88
C LEU A 235 5.46 -5.09 -19.71
N ARG A 236 5.04 -5.63 -20.81
CA ARG A 236 4.20 -6.81 -20.92
C ARG A 236 4.88 -7.86 -21.78
N LEU A 237 5.05 -9.06 -21.25
CA LEU A 237 5.60 -10.21 -21.96
C LEU A 237 4.52 -11.28 -22.09
N ARG A 238 4.31 -11.79 -23.29
CA ARG A 238 3.40 -12.90 -23.61
C ARG A 238 4.20 -14.11 -24.07
N LEU A 239 3.84 -15.28 -23.53
CA LEU A 239 4.45 -16.57 -23.83
C LEU A 239 3.40 -17.46 -24.52
N GLN A 240 3.72 -17.86 -25.74
CA GLN A 240 2.84 -18.67 -26.60
C GLN A 240 2.95 -20.16 -26.33
#